data_d0d94e97e3679265d5f621bfaa99ea1b
#
_entry.id   d0d94e97e3679265d5f621bfaa99ea1b
#
_cell.length_a   1.000
_cell.length_b   1.000
_cell.length_c   1.000
_cell.angle_alpha   90.00
_cell.angle_beta   90.00
_cell.angle_gamma   90.00
#
_symmetry.space_group_name_H-M   'P 1'
#
loop_
_entity.id
_entity.type
_entity.pdbx_description
1 polymer ?
#
loop_
_entity_poly.entity_id
_entity_poly.type
_entity_poly.pdbx_seq_one_letter_code
_entity_poly.pdbx_strand_id
1 'polypeptide(L)'
;MKTYIMTKTIQAVPAKMVNGSIWPDGLPLPEVKDTGCEECGCNNIITDGYLYTTGKEDRFPMFMDAEEFDKCCRPCSSMPFGDALEAMKDGKRVAREGWNGKGMYIFLAYEPDFNTPADLSAFADKEVEVGDMIVMKTAQDTFAPGWLASQADMLAEDWFVVE
;
A
#
# COMPACT_ATOMS: atom_id res chain seq x y z
N MET A 1 -26.09 -2.11 11.56
CA MET A 1 -24.96 -1.39 10.90
C MET A 1 -23.82 -2.39 10.79
N LYS A 2 -23.25 -2.58 9.61
CA LYS A 2 -22.10 -3.49 9.39
C LYS A 2 -20.84 -2.65 9.33
N THR A 3 -19.77 -3.09 9.98
CA THR A 3 -18.46 -2.42 9.96
C THR A 3 -17.64 -3.00 8.83
N TYR A 4 -16.99 -2.17 8.04
CA TYR A 4 -16.13 -2.55 6.93
C TYR A 4 -14.73 -1.98 7.15
N ILE A 5 -13.70 -2.76 6.84
CA ILE A 5 -12.31 -2.30 6.77
C ILE A 5 -11.97 -2.22 5.29
N MET A 6 -11.46 -1.08 4.84
CA MET A 6 -10.95 -0.92 3.49
C MET A 6 -9.42 -0.81 3.57
N THR A 7 -8.75 -1.84 3.07
CA THR A 7 -7.29 -1.88 2.96
C THR A 7 -6.93 -2.02 1.49
N LYS A 8 -6.56 -0.92 0.85
CA LYS A 8 -6.02 -0.92 -0.53
C LYS A 8 -4.82 0.00 -0.59
N THR A 9 -3.76 -0.44 -1.26
CA THR A 9 -2.65 0.44 -1.61
C THR A 9 -3.13 1.46 -2.64
N ILE A 10 -2.92 2.74 -2.36
CA ILE A 10 -3.26 3.84 -3.25
C ILE A 10 -2.02 4.64 -3.63
N GLN A 11 -2.04 5.26 -4.79
CA GLN A 11 -1.10 6.32 -5.15
C GLN A 11 -1.79 7.66 -4.96
N ALA A 12 -1.20 8.54 -4.17
CA ALA A 12 -1.77 9.84 -3.87
C ALA A 12 -0.75 10.95 -4.07
N VAL A 13 -1.21 12.10 -4.55
CA VAL A 13 -0.42 13.32 -4.66
C VAL A 13 -1.17 14.45 -3.96
N PRO A 14 -0.47 15.37 -3.27
CA PRO A 14 -1.12 16.53 -2.70
C PRO A 14 -1.87 17.33 -3.76
N ALA A 15 -3.04 17.84 -3.42
CA ALA A 15 -3.89 18.62 -4.31
C ALA A 15 -4.77 19.57 -3.51
N LYS A 16 -5.32 20.57 -4.20
CA LYS A 16 -6.31 21.49 -3.63
C LYS A 16 -7.60 21.41 -4.43
N MET A 17 -8.71 21.45 -3.73
CA MET A 17 -10.00 21.68 -4.36
C MET A 17 -10.36 23.16 -4.23
N VAL A 18 -10.57 23.83 -5.36
CA VAL A 18 -10.94 25.23 -5.42
C VAL A 18 -12.27 25.34 -6.16
N ASN A 19 -13.31 25.72 -5.45
CA ASN A 19 -14.66 25.88 -6.01
C ASN A 19 -15.14 24.64 -6.82
N GLY A 20 -14.86 23.42 -6.31
CA GLY A 20 -15.24 22.17 -6.96
C GLY A 20 -14.31 21.69 -8.08
N SER A 21 -13.25 22.43 -8.41
CA SER A 21 -12.22 22.00 -9.35
C SER A 21 -10.96 21.56 -8.61
N ILE A 22 -10.34 20.46 -9.07
CA ILE A 22 -9.16 19.86 -8.43
C ILE A 22 -7.89 20.39 -9.11
N TRP A 23 -6.93 20.83 -8.29
CA TRP A 23 -5.64 21.38 -8.69
C TRP A 23 -4.53 20.60 -7.99
N PRO A 24 -3.78 19.74 -8.71
CA PRO A 24 -2.59 19.10 -8.17
C PRO A 24 -1.54 20.12 -7.74
N ASP A 25 -0.78 19.83 -6.68
CA ASP A 25 0.30 20.67 -6.20
C ASP A 25 1.35 20.92 -7.32
N GLY A 26 1.87 22.14 -7.33
CA GLY A 26 2.84 22.59 -8.34
C GLY A 26 2.23 23.25 -9.58
N LEU A 27 0.91 23.21 -9.75
CA LEU A 27 0.23 24.01 -10.76
C LEU A 27 -0.17 25.38 -10.17
N PRO A 28 -0.08 26.48 -10.95
CA PRO A 28 -0.56 27.77 -10.49
C PRO A 28 -2.06 27.69 -10.21
N LEU A 29 -2.46 28.05 -9.00
CA LEU A 29 -3.88 28.16 -8.67
C LEU A 29 -4.53 29.20 -9.59
N PRO A 30 -5.80 29.00 -10.01
CA PRO A 30 -6.53 30.00 -10.75
C PRO A 30 -6.56 31.31 -9.94
N GLU A 31 -6.45 32.47 -10.63
CA GLU A 31 -6.70 33.73 -9.98
C GLU A 31 -8.15 33.73 -9.45
N VAL A 32 -8.26 33.48 -8.17
CA VAL A 32 -9.54 33.57 -7.48
C VAL A 32 -9.87 35.04 -7.36
N LYS A 33 -10.61 35.54 -8.31
CA LYS A 33 -11.17 36.89 -8.17
C LYS A 33 -12.09 36.84 -6.96
N ASP A 34 -11.79 37.68 -6.00
CA ASP A 34 -12.62 37.91 -4.82
C ASP A 34 -13.94 38.58 -5.26
N THR A 35 -14.76 37.74 -5.94
CA THR A 35 -16.13 38.14 -6.27
C THR A 35 -16.96 37.82 -5.03
N GLY A 36 -16.73 38.61 -3.97
CA GLY A 36 -17.59 38.58 -2.78
C GLY A 36 -19.02 38.80 -3.22
N CYS A 37 -19.75 37.73 -3.41
CA CYS A 37 -21.19 37.79 -3.55
C CYS A 37 -21.75 37.99 -2.16
N GLU A 38 -22.05 39.23 -1.79
CA GLU A 38 -22.65 39.55 -0.50
C GLU A 38 -24.02 38.89 -0.30
N GLU A 39 -24.67 38.45 -1.40
CA GLU A 39 -26.00 37.82 -1.35
C GLU A 39 -25.99 36.32 -1.12
N CYS A 40 -24.98 35.56 -1.57
CA CYS A 40 -24.95 34.09 -1.47
C CYS A 40 -23.94 33.55 -0.48
N GLY A 41 -23.07 34.39 0.10
CA GLY A 41 -22.03 33.93 1.03
C GLY A 41 -21.03 32.96 0.39
N CYS A 42 -20.88 32.97 -0.94
CA CYS A 42 -19.95 32.12 -1.64
C CYS A 42 -18.52 32.60 -1.39
N ASN A 43 -17.94 32.19 -0.27
CA ASN A 43 -16.52 32.32 -0.05
C ASN A 43 -15.81 31.30 -0.96
N ASN A 44 -14.68 31.71 -1.54
CA ASN A 44 -13.82 30.78 -2.25
C ASN A 44 -13.38 29.68 -1.28
N ILE A 45 -14.00 28.50 -1.38
CA ILE A 45 -13.66 27.38 -0.53
C ILE A 45 -12.44 26.71 -1.17
N ILE A 46 -11.30 26.82 -0.51
CA ILE A 46 -10.09 26.07 -0.83
C ILE A 46 -9.98 24.96 0.22
N THR A 47 -10.00 23.74 -0.24
CA THR A 47 -9.82 22.56 0.62
C THR A 47 -8.51 21.88 0.24
N ASP A 48 -7.60 21.79 1.19
CA ASP A 48 -6.39 20.99 1.03
C ASP A 48 -6.74 19.50 1.10
N GLY A 49 -6.07 18.69 0.28
CA GLY A 49 -6.34 17.27 0.23
C GLY A 49 -5.40 16.54 -0.71
N TYR A 50 -5.84 15.37 -1.14
CA TYR A 50 -5.07 14.49 -2.00
C TYR A 50 -5.91 14.01 -3.19
N LEU A 51 -5.27 14.00 -4.34
CA LEU A 51 -5.76 13.33 -5.55
C LEU A 51 -5.18 11.92 -5.56
N TYR A 52 -6.00 10.89 -5.57
CA TYR A 52 -5.54 9.51 -5.46
C TYR A 52 -6.19 8.57 -6.47
N THR A 53 -5.50 7.45 -6.73
CA THR A 53 -5.99 6.33 -7.55
C THR A 53 -5.81 5.02 -6.79
N THR A 54 -6.72 4.07 -6.97
CA THR A 54 -6.68 2.74 -6.34
C THR A 54 -6.02 1.69 -7.25
N GLY A 55 -5.59 2.05 -8.46
CA GLY A 55 -4.93 1.15 -9.40
C GLY A 55 -5.11 1.52 -10.87
N LYS A 56 -4.67 0.61 -11.76
CA LYS A 56 -4.69 0.83 -13.22
C LYS A 56 -6.10 0.91 -13.85
N GLU A 57 -7.14 0.50 -13.13
CA GLU A 57 -8.50 0.45 -13.63
C GLU A 57 -9.29 1.75 -13.39
N ASP A 58 -8.79 2.62 -12.52
CA ASP A 58 -9.44 3.90 -12.24
C ASP A 58 -9.28 4.85 -13.43
N ARG A 59 -10.38 5.11 -14.13
CA ARG A 59 -10.39 6.04 -15.27
C ARG A 59 -10.15 7.49 -14.84
N PHE A 60 -10.47 7.83 -13.60
CA PHE A 60 -10.33 9.18 -13.06
C PHE A 60 -9.82 9.14 -11.63
N PRO A 61 -8.81 9.96 -11.30
CA PRO A 61 -8.40 10.15 -9.92
C PRO A 61 -9.56 10.70 -9.06
N MET A 62 -9.58 10.30 -7.80
CA MET A 62 -10.54 10.78 -6.81
C MET A 62 -9.86 11.79 -5.87
N PHE A 63 -10.62 12.74 -5.33
CA PHE A 63 -10.14 13.69 -4.34
C PHE A 63 -10.65 13.31 -2.96
N MET A 64 -9.78 13.41 -1.96
CA MET A 64 -10.09 13.27 -0.53
C MET A 64 -9.49 14.47 0.21
N ASP A 65 -10.25 15.10 1.10
CA ASP A 65 -9.69 16.17 1.93
C ASP A 65 -8.60 15.63 2.86
N ALA A 66 -7.72 16.53 3.31
CA ALA A 66 -6.54 16.13 4.10
C ALA A 66 -6.92 15.48 5.42
N GLU A 67 -7.97 15.96 6.09
CA GLU A 67 -8.40 15.41 7.39
C GLU A 67 -8.91 13.97 7.24
N GLU A 68 -9.69 13.70 6.21
CA GLU A 68 -10.18 12.34 5.92
C GLU A 68 -9.04 11.44 5.44
N PHE A 69 -8.13 11.97 4.60
CA PHE A 69 -6.97 11.23 4.13
C PHE A 69 -6.07 10.76 5.27
N ASP A 70 -5.74 11.66 6.21
CA ASP A 70 -4.91 11.34 7.38
C ASP A 70 -5.56 10.32 8.32
N LYS A 71 -6.90 10.25 8.35
CA LYS A 71 -7.64 9.24 9.13
C LYS A 71 -7.64 7.87 8.47
N CYS A 72 -7.67 7.82 7.13
CA CYS A 72 -7.91 6.58 6.37
C CYS A 72 -6.64 6.01 5.75
N CYS A 73 -5.62 6.84 5.52
CA CYS A 73 -4.43 6.48 4.77
C CYS A 73 -3.18 6.56 5.63
N ARG A 74 -2.27 5.61 5.44
CA ARG A 74 -0.95 5.60 6.08
C ARG A 74 0.13 5.51 5.03
N PRO A 75 1.29 6.18 5.22
CA PRO A 75 2.42 6.03 4.32
C PRO A 75 2.90 4.58 4.25
N CYS A 76 3.18 4.08 3.06
CA CYS A 76 3.80 2.77 2.86
C CYS A 76 5.25 2.68 3.36
N SER A 77 5.76 3.73 3.98
CA SER A 77 7.09 3.79 4.63
C SER A 77 7.06 3.50 6.13
N SER A 78 5.88 3.36 6.74
CA SER A 78 5.72 3.07 8.18
C SER A 78 4.35 2.43 8.39
N MET A 79 4.28 1.11 8.24
CA MET A 79 3.04 0.35 8.27
C MET A 79 3.04 -0.66 9.42
N PRO A 80 1.88 -0.97 10.04
CA PRO A 80 1.74 -2.16 10.86
C PRO A 80 1.79 -3.42 10.00
N PHE A 81 2.05 -4.57 10.61
CA PHE A 81 2.16 -5.86 9.92
C PHE A 81 0.91 -6.23 9.10
N GLY A 82 -0.28 -5.85 9.57
CA GLY A 82 -1.53 -6.08 8.83
C GLY A 82 -1.51 -5.42 7.45
N ASP A 83 -1.09 -4.15 7.36
CA ASP A 83 -0.99 -3.41 6.11
C ASP A 83 0.13 -3.98 5.21
N ALA A 84 1.26 -4.41 5.81
CA ALA A 84 2.33 -5.10 5.10
C ALA A 84 1.84 -6.42 4.47
N LEU A 85 0.99 -7.17 5.17
CA LEU A 85 0.39 -8.39 4.65
C LEU A 85 -0.53 -8.11 3.44
N GLU A 86 -1.37 -7.08 3.50
CA GLU A 86 -2.21 -6.68 2.37
C GLU A 86 -1.34 -6.20 1.19
N ALA A 87 -0.27 -5.44 1.44
CA ALA A 87 0.67 -5.07 0.39
C ALA A 87 1.32 -6.29 -0.29
N MET A 88 1.67 -7.35 0.47
CA MET A 88 2.17 -8.59 -0.11
C MET A 88 1.13 -9.31 -0.97
N LYS A 89 -0.15 -9.31 -0.56
CA LYS A 89 -1.24 -9.86 -1.37
C LYS A 89 -1.43 -9.08 -2.68
N ASP A 90 -1.14 -7.80 -2.68
CA ASP A 90 -1.10 -6.94 -3.88
C ASP A 90 0.21 -7.13 -4.71
N GLY A 91 1.01 -8.14 -4.40
CA GLY A 91 2.25 -8.48 -5.12
C GLY A 91 3.44 -7.58 -4.79
N LYS A 92 3.39 -6.82 -3.69
CA LYS A 92 4.50 -5.98 -3.25
C LYS A 92 5.51 -6.77 -2.42
N ARG A 93 6.74 -6.27 -2.40
CA ARG A 93 7.77 -6.73 -1.47
C ARG A 93 7.76 -5.80 -0.25
N VAL A 94 7.87 -6.36 0.94
CA VAL A 94 7.89 -5.57 2.18
C VAL A 94 9.07 -5.93 3.05
N ALA A 95 9.54 -4.97 3.82
CA ALA A 95 10.63 -5.14 4.77
C ALA A 95 10.35 -4.36 6.03
N ARG A 96 11.14 -4.59 7.07
CA ARG A 96 11.15 -3.80 8.30
C ARG A 96 12.41 -2.96 8.38
N GLU A 97 12.27 -1.72 8.84
CA GLU A 97 13.40 -0.87 9.12
C GLU A 97 14.31 -1.46 10.22
N GLY A 98 13.71 -2.10 11.23
CA GLY A 98 14.42 -2.75 12.34
C GLY A 98 15.15 -4.05 11.99
N TRP A 99 15.10 -4.54 10.76
CA TRP A 99 15.86 -5.73 10.38
C TRP A 99 17.36 -5.42 10.18
N ASN A 100 18.22 -6.25 10.79
CA ASN A 100 19.67 -6.05 10.77
C ASN A 100 20.36 -6.35 9.44
N GLY A 101 19.69 -7.00 8.50
CA GLY A 101 20.24 -7.43 7.21
C GLY A 101 19.93 -6.42 6.10
N LYS A 102 20.95 -5.98 5.36
CA LYS A 102 20.74 -5.12 4.20
C LYS A 102 20.02 -5.86 3.08
N GLY A 103 19.01 -5.22 2.49
CA GLY A 103 18.30 -5.72 1.33
C GLY A 103 17.45 -6.96 1.59
N MET A 104 17.13 -7.26 2.86
CA MET A 104 16.15 -8.27 3.23
C MET A 104 14.74 -7.78 2.93
N TYR A 105 13.91 -8.66 2.41
CA TYR A 105 12.48 -8.41 2.25
C TYR A 105 11.71 -9.72 2.23
N ILE A 106 10.41 -9.65 2.43
CA ILE A 106 9.48 -10.77 2.25
C ILE A 106 8.47 -10.45 1.16
N PHE A 107 7.94 -11.49 0.55
CA PHE A 107 6.89 -11.41 -0.44
C PHE A 107 6.03 -12.66 -0.43
N LEU A 108 4.83 -12.57 -0.97
CA LEU A 108 3.95 -13.72 -1.15
C LEU A 108 4.25 -14.39 -2.49
N ALA A 109 4.58 -15.69 -2.44
CA ALA A 109 4.72 -16.52 -3.62
C ALA A 109 3.42 -17.33 -3.79
N TYR A 110 2.78 -17.16 -4.94
CA TYR A 110 1.56 -17.88 -5.30
C TYR A 110 1.94 -19.17 -6.02
N GLU A 111 1.43 -20.30 -5.57
CA GLU A 111 1.61 -21.64 -6.18
C GLU A 111 3.04 -21.85 -6.72
N PRO A 112 4.09 -21.65 -5.88
CA PRO A 112 5.45 -21.63 -6.37
C PRO A 112 5.86 -23.00 -6.91
N ASP A 113 6.34 -23.02 -8.16
CA ASP A 113 6.93 -24.22 -8.77
C ASP A 113 8.32 -24.44 -8.18
N PHE A 114 8.40 -25.28 -7.15
CA PHE A 114 9.68 -25.75 -6.64
C PHE A 114 10.07 -27.01 -7.40
N ASN A 115 11.21 -26.98 -8.10
CA ASN A 115 11.86 -28.19 -8.56
C ASN A 115 12.05 -29.10 -7.36
N THR A 116 11.20 -30.11 -7.25
CA THR A 116 11.14 -31.01 -6.12
C THR A 116 12.46 -31.80 -6.06
N PRO A 117 13.25 -31.72 -4.98
CA PRO A 117 14.43 -32.57 -4.84
C PRO A 117 14.03 -34.03 -4.93
N ALA A 118 14.90 -34.86 -5.48
CA ALA A 118 14.66 -36.30 -5.70
C ALA A 118 14.21 -37.07 -4.46
N ASP A 119 14.45 -36.54 -3.26
CA ASP A 119 14.05 -37.14 -1.98
C ASP A 119 12.55 -37.09 -1.69
N LEU A 120 11.77 -36.34 -2.45
CA LEU A 120 10.31 -36.38 -2.37
C LEU A 120 9.66 -37.36 -3.34
N SER A 121 10.44 -38.21 -3.97
CA SER A 121 9.94 -39.26 -4.87
C SER A 121 8.91 -40.20 -4.20
N ALA A 122 8.91 -40.32 -2.87
CA ALA A 122 7.89 -41.03 -2.11
C ALA A 122 6.48 -40.43 -2.21
N PHE A 123 6.37 -39.17 -2.68
CA PHE A 123 5.11 -38.47 -2.90
C PHE A 123 4.80 -38.28 -4.39
N ALA A 124 5.64 -38.79 -5.29
CA ALA A 124 5.54 -38.60 -6.74
C ALA A 124 4.25 -39.18 -7.37
N ASP A 125 3.57 -40.07 -6.67
CA ASP A 125 2.30 -40.68 -7.12
C ASP A 125 1.06 -39.83 -6.74
N LYS A 126 1.25 -38.67 -6.10
CA LYS A 126 0.19 -37.76 -5.73
C LYS A 126 0.47 -36.42 -6.37
N GLU A 127 -0.50 -35.87 -7.07
CA GLU A 127 -0.51 -34.43 -7.41
C GLU A 127 -0.58 -33.64 -6.09
N VAL A 128 0.58 -33.21 -5.59
CA VAL A 128 0.69 -32.39 -4.40
C VAL A 128 0.93 -30.97 -4.87
N GLU A 129 -0.07 -30.13 -4.72
CA GLU A 129 0.05 -28.69 -4.98
C GLU A 129 0.76 -28.01 -3.81
N VAL A 130 1.70 -27.13 -4.12
CA VAL A 130 2.33 -26.26 -3.13
C VAL A 130 1.47 -25.02 -2.99
N GLY A 131 0.89 -24.81 -1.82
CA GLY A 131 0.08 -23.63 -1.56
C GLY A 131 0.90 -22.34 -1.48
N ASP A 132 0.20 -21.21 -1.43
CA ASP A 132 0.79 -19.89 -1.27
C ASP A 132 1.65 -19.81 -0.01
N MET A 133 2.79 -19.16 -0.10
CA MET A 133 3.69 -19.02 1.04
C MET A 133 4.45 -17.71 1.06
N ILE A 134 4.80 -17.28 2.26
CA ILE A 134 5.68 -16.12 2.43
C ILE A 134 7.13 -16.59 2.28
N VAL A 135 7.85 -15.93 1.38
CA VAL A 135 9.26 -16.19 1.11
C VAL A 135 10.09 -14.99 1.56
N MET A 136 11.20 -15.25 2.24
CA MET A 136 12.15 -14.22 2.62
C MET A 136 13.35 -14.22 1.67
N LYS A 137 13.69 -13.05 1.13
CA LYS A 137 15.00 -12.80 0.55
C LYS A 137 15.94 -12.41 1.69
N THR A 138 16.95 -13.24 1.91
CA THR A 138 17.91 -13.07 3.01
C THR A 138 19.00 -12.04 2.68
N ALA A 139 19.77 -11.60 3.67
CA ALA A 139 20.94 -10.73 3.47
C ALA A 139 22.06 -11.39 2.65
N GLN A 140 22.06 -12.72 2.49
CA GLN A 140 23.01 -13.49 1.68
C GLN A 140 22.53 -13.71 0.24
N ASP A 141 21.52 -12.96 -0.21
CA ASP A 141 20.90 -13.07 -1.55
C ASP A 141 20.32 -14.45 -1.86
N THR A 142 19.84 -15.16 -0.85
CA THR A 142 19.12 -16.43 -0.99
C THR A 142 17.64 -16.26 -0.68
N PHE A 143 16.80 -17.13 -1.24
CA PHE A 143 15.39 -17.20 -0.89
C PHE A 143 15.16 -18.30 0.15
N ALA A 144 14.49 -17.93 1.25
CA ALA A 144 14.08 -18.84 2.30
C ALA A 144 12.56 -18.97 2.29
N PRO A 145 11.99 -20.06 1.77
CA PRO A 145 10.55 -20.27 1.77
C PRO A 145 10.03 -20.61 3.16
N GLY A 146 8.76 -20.29 3.42
CA GLY A 146 8.10 -20.61 4.68
C GLY A 146 8.49 -19.71 5.84
N TRP A 147 8.74 -18.40 5.58
CA TRP A 147 9.02 -17.42 6.62
C TRP A 147 7.86 -17.32 7.62
N LEU A 148 8.17 -17.34 8.91
CA LEU A 148 7.21 -17.17 9.99
C LEU A 148 7.43 -15.85 10.71
N ALA A 149 6.37 -15.07 10.88
CA ALA A 149 6.41 -13.83 11.63
C ALA A 149 6.64 -14.11 13.13
N SER A 150 7.66 -13.49 13.71
CA SER A 150 7.81 -13.44 15.16
C SER A 150 6.78 -12.47 15.78
N GLN A 151 6.60 -12.53 17.11
CA GLN A 151 5.77 -11.52 17.79
C GLN A 151 6.31 -10.10 17.57
N ALA A 152 7.63 -9.95 17.54
CA ALA A 152 8.26 -8.65 17.27
C ALA A 152 7.94 -8.15 15.86
N ASP A 153 7.81 -9.04 14.88
CA ASP A 153 7.41 -8.68 13.51
C ASP A 153 5.93 -8.33 13.43
N MET A 154 5.07 -9.12 14.07
CA MET A 154 3.62 -8.88 14.07
C MET A 154 3.20 -7.60 14.79
N LEU A 155 3.94 -7.18 15.82
CA LEU A 155 3.65 -5.99 16.63
C LEU A 155 4.40 -4.75 16.15
N ALA A 156 5.20 -4.87 15.11
CA ALA A 156 5.97 -3.77 14.56
C ALA A 156 5.10 -2.82 13.72
N GLU A 157 5.47 -1.54 13.74
CA GLU A 157 4.86 -0.46 12.95
C GLU A 157 5.87 0.18 11.99
N ASP A 158 7.00 -0.48 11.75
CA ASP A 158 8.11 -0.02 10.91
C ASP A 158 8.21 -0.77 9.57
N TRP A 159 7.13 -1.37 9.13
CA TRP A 159 7.06 -2.03 7.82
C TRP A 159 7.02 -1.02 6.69
N PHE A 160 7.67 -1.35 5.58
CA PHE A 160 7.64 -0.51 4.37
C PHE A 160 7.66 -1.35 3.10
N VAL A 161 7.15 -0.77 2.01
CA VAL A 161 7.21 -1.37 0.67
C VAL A 161 8.61 -1.14 0.08
N VAL A 162 9.21 -2.21 -0.42
CA VAL A 162 10.51 -2.19 -1.12
C VAL A 162 10.24 -1.95 -2.61
N GLU A 163 10.79 -0.86 -3.15
CA GLU A 163 10.71 -0.52 -4.58
C GLU A 163 11.60 -1.42 -5.47
#